data_b0e6d2bd38fa5e0cd0c46811b72dd0f6
#
_entry.id   b0e6d2bd38fa5e0cd0c46811b72dd0f6
#
_cell.length_a   1.000
_cell.length_b   1.000
_cell.length_c   1.000
_cell.angle_alpha   90.00
_cell.angle_beta   90.00
_cell.angle_gamma   90.00
#
_symmetry.space_group_name_H-M   'P 1'
#
loop_
_entity.id
_entity.type
_entity.pdbx_description
1 polymer ?
#
loop_
_entity_poly.entity_id
_entity_poly.type
_entity_poly.pdbx_seq_one_letter_code
_entity_poly.pdbx_strand_id
1 'polypeptide(L)'
;MNSRLFSATAIVFIFLCIVWQQTATAKVYIDINEPGFRQFPIAVCDFENKSTLITAGDGVNEQIAADVRFYLGLTGIFELLDKNSFLDGTEPGRPEIIRFPDWSLIGADFLLRGDAAIADGRLTAQARLYDIARARVIFQKKYNGHSGDVRQIARAISSDILLALTGDEGDFNTKIALVIKKKNTSDIFSINYDATGLKPVTSHQSIVTSPRWSPDGRYLAFTSYKEGRPAVYLRHLPTGRERKVAAFPGLNMCGSFSPDSKKLLLTLSKDGNEEIYALDVESMKLTRLTNNYAIDVSPAWSPDGRKIAFVSNRSGTPQIFVMDAGGDNVNRLTYEGNYNTSPSWSPRGDKIAYEGLINRKYQIFTVDMQGNNPVQLTFDETDNEYPSWSPSGRQIVYSSHRGAKTRICIMNANGQNTRILFEGKDHLAMPSWSGRPDTVD
;
A
#
# COMPACT_ATOMS: atom_id res chain seq x y z
N MET A 1 -62.65 -9.12 65.59
CA MET A 1 -63.45 -9.67 64.49
C MET A 1 -62.57 -9.63 63.29
N ASN A 2 -62.15 -10.81 62.90
CA ASN A 2 -61.51 -11.34 61.69
C ASN A 2 -60.51 -10.48 60.90
N SER A 3 -59.29 -10.68 61.25
CA SER A 3 -58.10 -10.51 60.47
C SER A 3 -57.91 -11.67 59.43
N ARG A 4 -57.68 -11.40 58.19
CA ARG A 4 -57.11 -12.37 57.22
C ARG A 4 -55.77 -11.88 56.77
N LEU A 5 -54.73 -12.61 57.15
CA LEU A 5 -53.40 -12.54 56.65
C LEU A 5 -53.40 -12.99 55.14
N PHE A 6 -52.82 -12.19 54.29
CA PHE A 6 -52.34 -12.64 52.95
C PHE A 6 -50.85 -12.70 52.99
N SER A 7 -50.37 -13.94 52.90
CA SER A 7 -48.95 -14.27 52.72
C SER A 7 -48.57 -13.99 51.28
N ALA A 8 -47.65 -13.05 51.03
CA ALA A 8 -47.08 -12.77 49.74
C ALA A 8 -45.76 -13.52 49.61
N THR A 9 -45.76 -14.57 48.82
CA THR A 9 -44.57 -15.33 48.44
C THR A 9 -43.81 -14.54 47.39
N ALA A 10 -42.69 -13.94 47.76
CA ALA A 10 -41.79 -13.28 46.80
C ALA A 10 -40.99 -14.32 46.05
N ILE A 11 -41.26 -14.48 44.77
CA ILE A 11 -40.44 -15.27 43.83
C ILE A 11 -39.28 -14.39 43.38
N VAL A 12 -38.08 -14.69 43.91
CA VAL A 12 -36.84 -14.08 43.47
C VAL A 12 -36.40 -14.75 42.17
N PHE A 13 -36.63 -14.08 41.04
CA PHE A 13 -36.03 -14.44 39.76
C PHE A 13 -34.56 -14.01 39.78
N ILE A 14 -33.66 -14.99 40.00
CA ILE A 14 -32.23 -14.79 39.77
C ILE A 14 -32.02 -14.91 38.22
N PHE A 15 -31.94 -13.77 37.58
CA PHE A 15 -31.42 -13.69 36.19
C PHE A 15 -29.91 -13.98 36.23
N LEU A 16 -29.54 -15.21 35.86
CA LEU A 16 -28.15 -15.58 35.55
C LEU A 16 -27.79 -14.86 34.24
N CYS A 17 -27.23 -13.65 34.33
CA CYS A 17 -26.54 -13.01 33.23
C CYS A 17 -25.25 -13.82 32.98
N ILE A 18 -25.31 -14.76 32.07
CA ILE A 18 -24.11 -15.34 31.46
C ILE A 18 -23.51 -14.24 30.59
N VAL A 19 -22.61 -13.46 31.20
CA VAL A 19 -21.74 -12.55 30.45
C VAL A 19 -20.81 -13.45 29.67
N TRP A 20 -21.08 -13.63 28.39
CA TRP A 20 -20.08 -14.11 27.45
C TRP A 20 -18.96 -13.08 27.46
N GLN A 21 -17.93 -13.35 28.27
CA GLN A 21 -16.67 -12.66 28.12
C GLN A 21 -16.12 -13.08 26.74
N GLN A 22 -16.40 -12.29 25.71
CA GLN A 22 -15.56 -12.26 24.54
C GLN A 22 -14.18 -11.84 25.07
N THR A 23 -13.27 -12.80 25.16
CA THR A 23 -11.85 -12.50 25.32
C THR A 23 -11.46 -11.64 24.13
N ALA A 24 -11.47 -10.33 24.32
CA ALA A 24 -10.82 -9.41 23.40
C ALA A 24 -9.34 -9.82 23.40
N THR A 25 -8.94 -10.64 22.44
CA THR A 25 -7.53 -10.82 22.12
C THR A 25 -7.03 -9.43 21.78
N ALA A 26 -6.24 -8.84 22.67
CA ALA A 26 -5.54 -7.59 22.39
C ALA A 26 -4.73 -7.84 21.12
N LYS A 27 -5.23 -7.32 19.98
CA LYS A 27 -4.47 -7.27 18.74
C LYS A 27 -3.26 -6.41 19.04
N VAL A 28 -2.07 -6.97 18.88
CA VAL A 28 -0.84 -6.17 18.95
C VAL A 28 -0.91 -5.22 17.76
N TYR A 29 -1.26 -3.97 18.01
CA TYR A 29 -1.26 -2.95 16.97
C TYR A 29 0.19 -2.55 16.71
N ILE A 30 0.75 -3.09 15.64
CA ILE A 30 2.12 -2.79 15.22
C ILE A 30 2.08 -1.52 14.37
N ASP A 31 2.46 -0.39 14.95
CA ASP A 31 2.68 0.84 14.19
C ASP A 31 4.16 0.99 13.81
N ILE A 32 4.48 0.68 12.57
CA ILE A 32 5.83 0.83 12.00
C ILE A 32 6.25 2.31 11.86
N ASN A 33 5.37 3.26 12.12
CA ASN A 33 5.64 4.69 12.04
C ASN A 33 6.13 5.26 13.38
N GLU A 34 6.13 4.44 14.45
CA GLU A 34 6.65 4.89 15.74
C GLU A 34 8.18 5.04 15.68
N PRO A 35 8.72 6.14 16.24
CA PRO A 35 10.16 6.27 16.43
C PRO A 35 10.65 5.11 17.31
N GLY A 36 11.58 4.30 16.78
CA GLY A 36 12.11 3.13 17.50
C GLY A 36 11.40 1.82 17.20
N PHE A 37 10.56 1.76 16.16
CA PHE A 37 10.00 0.49 15.69
C PHE A 37 11.11 -0.55 15.51
N ARG A 38 10.97 -1.70 16.18
CA ARG A 38 11.83 -2.86 16.04
C ARG A 38 11.09 -3.92 15.19
N GLN A 39 11.79 -4.48 14.22
CA GLN A 39 11.29 -5.62 13.46
C GLN A 39 11.04 -6.83 14.39
N PHE A 40 10.05 -7.65 14.06
CA PHE A 40 9.71 -8.85 14.80
C PHE A 40 10.47 -10.05 14.24
N PRO A 41 11.33 -10.71 15.05
CA PRO A 41 12.01 -11.91 14.62
C PRO A 41 11.00 -13.02 14.34
N ILE A 42 11.01 -13.55 13.11
CA ILE A 42 10.15 -14.66 12.70
C ILE A 42 10.97 -15.79 12.08
N ALA A 43 10.75 -16.99 12.59
CA ALA A 43 11.25 -18.23 12.00
C ALA A 43 10.21 -18.77 11.02
N VAL A 44 10.59 -18.98 9.77
CA VAL A 44 9.76 -19.61 8.73
C VAL A 44 10.41 -20.92 8.33
N CYS A 45 9.89 -22.04 8.85
CA CYS A 45 10.37 -23.37 8.50
C CYS A 45 9.94 -23.77 7.09
N ASP A 46 10.71 -24.66 6.46
CA ASP A 46 10.22 -25.35 5.28
C ASP A 46 8.98 -26.18 5.62
N PHE A 47 8.05 -26.26 4.68
CA PHE A 47 6.82 -27.01 4.87
C PHE A 47 7.11 -28.50 4.76
N GLU A 48 6.45 -29.32 5.58
CA GLU A 48 6.55 -30.76 5.48
C GLU A 48 5.90 -31.28 4.20
N ASN A 49 6.57 -32.19 3.48
CA ASN A 49 5.97 -32.82 2.29
C ASN A 49 5.04 -33.96 2.70
N LYS A 50 3.75 -33.80 2.41
CA LYS A 50 2.70 -34.81 2.64
C LYS A 50 2.22 -35.46 1.34
N SER A 51 2.92 -35.28 0.22
CA SER A 51 2.57 -35.84 -1.08
C SER A 51 2.71 -37.36 -1.06
N THR A 52 1.75 -38.08 -1.63
CA THR A 52 1.77 -39.55 -1.71
C THR A 52 2.68 -40.10 -2.80
N LEU A 53 3.04 -39.24 -3.79
CA LEU A 53 3.94 -39.58 -4.91
C LEU A 53 5.17 -38.65 -4.85
N ILE A 54 6.34 -39.24 -4.68
CA ILE A 54 7.63 -38.54 -4.51
C ILE A 54 8.02 -37.68 -5.75
N THR A 55 7.51 -37.97 -6.91
CA THR A 55 7.89 -37.28 -8.18
C THR A 55 7.07 -36.04 -8.52
N ALA A 56 5.93 -35.80 -7.87
CA ALA A 56 5.04 -34.69 -8.24
C ALA A 56 5.22 -33.42 -7.37
N GLY A 57 6.05 -33.46 -6.33
CA GLY A 57 6.15 -32.37 -5.36
C GLY A 57 7.56 -31.98 -4.94
N ASP A 58 8.59 -32.42 -5.66
CA ASP A 58 9.96 -32.08 -5.30
C ASP A 58 10.19 -30.57 -5.30
N GLY A 59 10.41 -30.00 -4.09
CA GLY A 59 10.74 -28.60 -3.86
C GLY A 59 9.56 -27.65 -3.65
N VAL A 60 8.30 -28.06 -3.81
CA VAL A 60 7.12 -27.15 -3.64
C VAL A 60 6.98 -26.66 -2.20
N ASN A 61 7.17 -27.54 -1.24
CA ASN A 61 7.16 -27.23 0.19
C ASN A 61 8.25 -26.22 0.58
N GLU A 62 9.45 -26.37 0.05
CA GLU A 62 10.56 -25.43 0.22
C GLU A 62 10.29 -24.12 -0.51
N GLN A 63 9.71 -24.18 -1.70
CA GLN A 63 9.37 -23.01 -2.49
C GLN A 63 8.27 -22.18 -1.81
N ILE A 64 7.23 -22.79 -1.22
CA ILE A 64 6.22 -22.07 -0.43
C ILE A 64 6.88 -21.28 0.69
N ALA A 65 7.76 -21.95 1.47
CA ALA A 65 8.45 -21.30 2.58
C ALA A 65 9.38 -20.17 2.10
N ALA A 66 10.10 -20.39 1.00
CA ALA A 66 10.96 -19.37 0.39
C ALA A 66 10.16 -18.15 -0.08
N ASP A 67 9.04 -18.37 -0.76
CA ASP A 67 8.17 -17.30 -1.21
C ASP A 67 7.50 -16.57 -0.03
N VAL A 68 7.11 -17.26 1.06
CA VAL A 68 6.61 -16.62 2.29
C VAL A 68 7.70 -15.75 2.92
N ARG A 69 8.93 -16.26 3.07
CA ARG A 69 10.07 -15.44 3.55
C ARG A 69 10.27 -14.20 2.66
N PHE A 70 10.23 -14.37 1.35
CA PHE A 70 10.33 -13.27 0.41
C PHE A 70 9.24 -12.20 0.64
N TYR A 71 7.95 -12.58 0.68
CA TYR A 71 6.85 -11.64 0.88
C TYR A 71 6.90 -10.95 2.25
N LEU A 72 7.19 -11.68 3.32
CA LEU A 72 7.32 -11.08 4.65
C LEU A 72 8.49 -10.09 4.71
N GLY A 73 9.62 -10.41 4.07
CA GLY A 73 10.78 -9.53 3.95
C GLY A 73 10.46 -8.22 3.22
N LEU A 74 9.58 -8.24 2.20
CA LEU A 74 9.17 -7.03 1.49
C LEU A 74 8.44 -6.02 2.39
N THR A 75 7.84 -6.46 3.48
CA THR A 75 7.04 -5.60 4.37
C THR A 75 7.90 -4.70 5.27
N GLY A 76 9.14 -5.11 5.53
CA GLY A 76 10.02 -4.45 6.51
C GLY A 76 9.54 -4.53 7.95
N ILE A 77 8.52 -5.35 8.25
CA ILE A 77 7.97 -5.56 9.60
C ILE A 77 8.73 -6.67 10.33
N PHE A 78 9.23 -7.65 9.58
CA PHE A 78 9.83 -8.85 10.14
C PHE A 78 11.35 -8.88 9.93
N GLU A 79 12.05 -9.33 10.97
CA GLU A 79 13.42 -9.83 10.91
C GLU A 79 13.34 -11.33 10.62
N LEU A 80 13.72 -11.74 9.42
CA LEU A 80 13.71 -13.16 9.03
C LEU A 80 14.91 -13.85 9.63
N LEU A 81 14.68 -14.80 10.53
CA LEU A 81 15.75 -15.56 11.13
C LEU A 81 16.40 -16.52 10.12
N ASP A 82 17.73 -16.65 10.21
CA ASP A 82 18.48 -17.57 9.35
C ASP A 82 18.07 -19.02 9.61
N LYS A 83 17.66 -19.71 8.55
CA LYS A 83 17.28 -21.13 8.60
C LYS A 83 18.37 -22.02 9.21
N ASN A 84 19.65 -21.68 9.01
CA ASN A 84 20.77 -22.43 9.56
C ASN A 84 20.87 -22.34 11.09
N SER A 85 20.19 -21.37 11.71
CA SER A 85 20.11 -21.26 13.18
C SER A 85 19.00 -22.12 13.80
N PHE A 86 18.14 -22.72 12.97
CA PHE A 86 17.00 -23.47 13.46
C PHE A 86 17.48 -24.78 14.10
N LEU A 87 17.11 -25.00 15.36
CA LEU A 87 17.22 -26.27 16.04
C LEU A 87 16.09 -27.19 15.56
N ASP A 88 16.13 -28.46 15.91
CA ASP A 88 15.04 -29.37 15.58
C ASP A 88 13.69 -28.86 16.11
N GLY A 89 13.68 -28.19 17.26
CA GLY A 89 12.55 -27.45 17.80
C GLY A 89 11.28 -28.28 18.02
N THR A 90 11.39 -29.61 17.94
CA THR A 90 10.31 -30.57 18.20
C THR A 90 10.68 -31.52 19.32
N GLU A 91 9.67 -32.12 19.96
CA GLU A 91 9.90 -33.12 20.99
C GLU A 91 10.41 -34.45 20.35
N PRO A 92 11.51 -35.05 20.83
CA PRO A 92 12.00 -36.32 20.30
C PRO A 92 10.91 -37.40 20.30
N GLY A 93 10.66 -38.00 19.12
CA GLY A 93 9.62 -39.01 18.93
C GLY A 93 8.20 -38.46 18.80
N ARG A 94 8.02 -37.15 18.89
CA ARG A 94 6.72 -36.43 18.71
C ARG A 94 6.91 -35.16 17.91
N PRO A 95 7.15 -35.24 16.61
CA PRO A 95 7.46 -34.07 15.77
C PRO A 95 6.31 -33.06 15.69
N GLU A 96 5.09 -33.41 16.09
CA GLU A 96 3.95 -32.53 16.20
C GLU A 96 4.03 -31.59 17.42
N ILE A 97 4.85 -31.90 18.42
CA ILE A 97 5.00 -31.07 19.63
C ILE A 97 6.17 -30.11 19.46
N ILE A 98 5.87 -28.80 19.56
CA ILE A 98 6.87 -27.76 19.44
C ILE A 98 7.53 -27.50 20.79
N ARG A 99 8.87 -27.49 20.79
CA ARG A 99 9.68 -27.07 21.94
C ARG A 99 9.91 -25.58 21.90
N PHE A 100 8.95 -24.79 22.42
CA PHE A 100 8.98 -23.33 22.40
C PHE A 100 10.27 -22.71 22.99
N PRO A 101 10.90 -23.29 24.07
CA PRO A 101 12.15 -22.76 24.58
C PRO A 101 13.29 -22.75 23.55
N ASP A 102 13.37 -23.73 22.66
CA ASP A 102 14.40 -23.81 21.63
C ASP A 102 14.29 -22.63 20.62
N TRP A 103 13.05 -22.28 20.27
CA TRP A 103 12.78 -21.13 19.39
C TRP A 103 13.02 -19.79 20.09
N SER A 104 12.69 -19.70 21.38
CA SER A 104 13.01 -18.51 22.20
C SER A 104 14.52 -18.30 22.32
N LEU A 105 15.32 -19.39 22.40
CA LEU A 105 16.77 -19.32 22.53
C LEU A 105 17.43 -18.65 21.30
N ILE A 106 16.90 -18.88 20.11
CA ILE A 106 17.37 -18.23 18.87
C ILE A 106 16.73 -16.87 18.64
N GLY A 107 15.94 -16.35 19.59
CA GLY A 107 15.34 -15.03 19.56
C GLY A 107 14.08 -14.90 18.71
N ALA A 108 13.40 -15.98 18.36
CA ALA A 108 12.16 -15.93 17.61
C ALA A 108 11.00 -15.39 18.47
N ASP A 109 10.29 -14.36 17.97
CA ASP A 109 9.00 -13.93 18.51
C ASP A 109 7.86 -14.80 17.94
N PHE A 110 7.98 -15.13 16.66
CA PHE A 110 6.99 -15.92 15.91
C PHE A 110 7.63 -17.08 15.18
N LEU A 111 6.85 -18.17 15.04
CA LEU A 111 7.23 -19.36 14.27
C LEU A 111 6.12 -19.71 13.27
N LEU A 112 6.47 -19.81 12.00
CA LEU A 112 5.62 -20.39 10.96
C LEU A 112 6.07 -21.81 10.65
N ARG A 113 5.16 -22.76 10.80
CA ARG A 113 5.29 -24.14 10.31
C ARG A 113 4.11 -24.49 9.42
N GLY A 114 4.30 -25.46 8.56
CA GLY A 114 3.25 -25.92 7.68
C GLY A 114 3.55 -27.27 7.07
N ASP A 115 2.57 -27.77 6.37
CA ASP A 115 2.67 -28.95 5.51
C ASP A 115 2.05 -28.63 4.14
N ALA A 116 2.54 -29.30 3.09
CA ALA A 116 2.02 -29.17 1.75
C ALA A 116 1.97 -30.53 1.05
N ALA A 117 0.95 -30.72 0.21
CA ALA A 117 0.77 -31.92 -0.58
C ALA A 117 0.28 -31.58 -1.98
N ILE A 118 0.81 -32.28 -2.98
CA ILE A 118 0.27 -32.30 -4.34
C ILE A 118 -0.38 -33.64 -4.60
N ALA A 119 -1.64 -33.63 -5.01
CA ALA A 119 -2.38 -34.79 -5.46
C ALA A 119 -3.24 -34.39 -6.67
N ASP A 120 -3.20 -35.16 -7.75
CA ASP A 120 -3.99 -34.95 -8.97
C ASP A 120 -3.93 -33.51 -9.52
N GLY A 121 -2.74 -32.91 -9.52
CA GLY A 121 -2.51 -31.53 -10.00
C GLY A 121 -3.03 -30.43 -9.07
N ARG A 122 -3.55 -30.80 -7.89
CA ARG A 122 -4.02 -29.86 -6.86
C ARG A 122 -2.97 -29.73 -5.75
N LEU A 123 -2.64 -28.49 -5.41
CA LEU A 123 -1.79 -28.14 -4.28
C LEU A 123 -2.69 -27.83 -3.08
N THR A 124 -2.40 -28.50 -1.96
CA THR A 124 -2.97 -28.16 -0.66
C THR A 124 -1.84 -27.79 0.28
N ALA A 125 -1.93 -26.67 0.97
CA ALA A 125 -0.98 -26.28 2.01
C ALA A 125 -1.73 -25.94 3.29
N GLN A 126 -1.16 -26.30 4.45
CA GLN A 126 -1.65 -25.88 5.75
C GLN A 126 -0.56 -25.08 6.44
N ALA A 127 -0.88 -23.89 6.92
CA ALA A 127 0.04 -23.04 7.66
C ALA A 127 -0.44 -22.84 9.10
N ARG A 128 0.51 -22.84 10.04
CA ARG A 128 0.29 -22.59 11.48
C ARG A 128 1.29 -21.55 11.95
N LEU A 129 0.79 -20.45 12.49
CA LEU A 129 1.60 -19.39 13.10
C LEU A 129 1.53 -19.50 14.61
N TYR A 130 2.67 -19.47 15.26
CA TYR A 130 2.81 -19.58 16.71
C TYR A 130 3.39 -18.31 17.31
N ASP A 131 2.90 -17.93 18.49
CA ASP A 131 3.48 -16.94 19.39
C ASP A 131 4.42 -17.69 20.35
N ILE A 132 5.71 -17.44 20.24
CA ILE A 132 6.72 -18.18 20.99
C ILE A 132 6.66 -17.85 22.46
N ALA A 133 6.55 -16.57 22.81
CA ALA A 133 6.52 -16.11 24.19
C ALA A 133 5.30 -16.64 24.96
N ARG A 134 4.15 -16.78 24.27
CA ARG A 134 2.90 -17.27 24.87
C ARG A 134 2.65 -18.75 24.66
N ALA A 135 3.54 -19.44 23.94
CA ALA A 135 3.47 -20.87 23.63
C ALA A 135 2.09 -21.30 23.07
N ARG A 136 1.54 -20.52 22.13
CA ARG A 136 0.21 -20.74 21.57
C ARG A 136 0.16 -20.56 20.05
N VAL A 137 -0.83 -21.19 19.42
CA VAL A 137 -1.18 -20.95 18.02
C VAL A 137 -1.90 -19.61 17.91
N ILE A 138 -1.46 -18.76 16.98
CA ILE A 138 -2.14 -17.50 16.59
C ILE A 138 -3.22 -17.81 15.56
N PHE A 139 -2.86 -18.54 14.50
CA PHE A 139 -3.81 -19.08 13.53
C PHE A 139 -3.34 -20.40 12.93
N GLN A 140 -4.31 -21.16 12.40
CA GLN A 140 -4.10 -22.31 11.54
C GLN A 140 -5.10 -22.22 10.38
N LYS A 141 -4.59 -22.31 9.14
CA LYS A 141 -5.43 -22.18 7.94
C LYS A 141 -4.96 -23.13 6.83
N LYS A 142 -5.92 -23.63 6.06
CA LYS A 142 -5.70 -24.48 4.89
C LYS A 142 -5.90 -23.66 3.62
N TYR A 143 -5.02 -23.84 2.64
CA TYR A 143 -5.02 -23.20 1.33
C TYR A 143 -5.09 -24.25 0.24
N ASN A 144 -5.85 -24.00 -0.81
CA ASN A 144 -6.02 -24.90 -1.94
C ASN A 144 -5.78 -24.13 -3.24
N GLY A 145 -5.14 -24.78 -4.21
CA GLY A 145 -4.87 -24.21 -5.54
C GLY A 145 -4.46 -25.29 -6.52
N HIS A 146 -4.06 -24.89 -7.72
CA HIS A 146 -3.39 -25.77 -8.65
C HIS A 146 -1.90 -25.91 -8.29
N SER A 147 -1.25 -26.93 -8.80
CA SER A 147 0.20 -27.17 -8.53
C SER A 147 1.10 -26.01 -8.96
N GLY A 148 0.66 -25.16 -9.90
CA GLY A 148 1.37 -23.95 -10.32
C GLY A 148 1.12 -22.71 -9.44
N ASP A 149 0.19 -22.76 -8.47
CA ASP A 149 -0.24 -21.58 -7.69
C ASP A 149 0.62 -21.36 -6.42
N VAL A 150 1.81 -21.94 -6.37
CA VAL A 150 2.72 -21.88 -5.19
C VAL A 150 2.88 -20.45 -4.68
N ARG A 151 3.23 -19.52 -5.57
CA ARG A 151 3.43 -18.10 -5.21
C ARG A 151 2.15 -17.42 -4.75
N GLN A 152 0.99 -17.78 -5.30
CA GLN A 152 -0.30 -17.24 -4.87
C GLN A 152 -0.65 -17.72 -3.46
N ILE A 153 -0.41 -18.99 -3.16
CA ILE A 153 -0.60 -19.58 -1.82
C ILE A 153 0.35 -18.93 -0.80
N ALA A 154 1.63 -18.77 -1.15
CA ALA A 154 2.60 -18.11 -0.27
C ALA A 154 2.20 -16.66 0.04
N ARG A 155 1.67 -15.94 -0.96
CA ARG A 155 1.15 -14.58 -0.82
C ARG A 155 -0.07 -14.54 0.11
N ALA A 156 -1.00 -15.48 -0.03
CA ALA A 156 -2.17 -15.60 0.84
C ALA A 156 -1.75 -15.92 2.30
N ILE A 157 -0.81 -16.83 2.51
CA ILE A 157 -0.23 -17.11 3.84
C ILE A 157 0.37 -15.84 4.44
N SER A 158 1.16 -15.09 3.67
CA SER A 158 1.79 -13.86 4.13
C SER A 158 0.77 -12.77 4.48
N SER A 159 -0.33 -12.65 3.71
CA SER A 159 -1.46 -11.74 4.03
C SER A 159 -2.14 -12.14 5.34
N ASP A 160 -2.41 -13.42 5.55
CA ASP A 160 -3.02 -13.91 6.79
C ASP A 160 -2.10 -13.71 8.01
N ILE A 161 -0.78 -13.84 7.85
CA ILE A 161 0.19 -13.52 8.91
C ILE A 161 0.09 -12.03 9.27
N LEU A 162 0.11 -11.14 8.28
CA LEU A 162 -0.02 -9.70 8.53
C LEU A 162 -1.36 -9.36 9.18
N LEU A 163 -2.46 -9.92 8.67
CA LEU A 163 -3.80 -9.69 9.22
C LEU A 163 -3.87 -10.14 10.70
N ALA A 164 -3.32 -11.30 11.01
CA ALA A 164 -3.33 -11.85 12.37
C ALA A 164 -2.50 -11.01 13.36
N LEU A 165 -1.37 -10.47 12.91
CA LEU A 165 -0.43 -9.74 13.76
C LEU A 165 -0.70 -8.24 13.81
N THR A 166 -1.21 -7.65 12.73
CA THR A 166 -1.35 -6.19 12.59
C THR A 166 -2.79 -5.71 12.43
N GLY A 167 -3.73 -6.64 12.21
CA GLY A 167 -5.12 -6.29 11.93
C GLY A 167 -5.39 -5.76 10.52
N ASP A 168 -4.39 -5.76 9.64
CA ASP A 168 -4.48 -5.27 8.27
C ASP A 168 -3.76 -6.24 7.31
N GLU A 169 -4.36 -6.50 6.17
CA GLU A 169 -3.77 -7.30 5.11
C GLU A 169 -2.57 -6.59 4.48
N GLY A 170 -1.67 -7.35 3.89
CA GLY A 170 -0.55 -6.79 3.16
C GLY A 170 -0.95 -6.19 1.81
N ASP A 171 -0.03 -5.42 1.24
CA ASP A 171 -0.20 -4.81 -0.09
C ASP A 171 0.26 -5.74 -1.23
N PHE A 172 0.34 -7.06 -1.00
CA PHE A 172 0.96 -8.05 -1.89
C PHE A 172 0.27 -8.20 -3.24
N ASN A 173 -1.04 -7.92 -3.32
CA ASN A 173 -1.83 -8.01 -4.55
C ASN A 173 -1.92 -6.68 -5.31
N THR A 174 -1.16 -5.67 -4.89
CA THR A 174 -1.18 -4.34 -5.49
C THR A 174 -0.18 -4.22 -6.65
N LYS A 175 -0.33 -3.15 -7.42
CA LYS A 175 0.52 -2.83 -8.56
C LYS A 175 1.00 -1.39 -8.46
N ILE A 176 2.12 -1.13 -9.09
CA ILE A 176 2.65 0.21 -9.26
C ILE A 176 2.61 0.55 -10.76
N ALA A 177 1.93 1.64 -11.12
CA ALA A 177 2.08 2.25 -12.43
C ALA A 177 3.30 3.17 -12.40
N LEU A 178 4.07 3.21 -13.47
CA LEU A 178 5.24 4.08 -13.60
C LEU A 178 5.39 4.55 -15.04
N VAL A 179 5.98 5.70 -15.22
CA VAL A 179 6.34 6.23 -16.53
C VAL A 179 7.74 5.75 -16.91
N ILE A 180 7.87 5.14 -18.07
CA ILE A 180 9.17 4.83 -18.68
C ILE A 180 9.35 5.76 -19.88
N LYS A 181 10.32 6.70 -19.76
CA LYS A 181 10.63 7.69 -20.78
C LYS A 181 11.79 7.22 -21.63
N LYS A 182 11.55 7.05 -22.90
CA LYS A 182 12.55 6.88 -23.94
C LYS A 182 12.92 8.24 -24.55
N LYS A 183 13.82 8.28 -25.50
CA LYS A 183 14.39 9.53 -26.05
C LYS A 183 13.37 10.67 -26.26
N ASN A 184 12.27 10.42 -26.97
CA ASN A 184 11.26 11.45 -27.31
C ASN A 184 9.84 11.04 -26.96
N THR A 185 9.64 9.88 -26.36
CA THR A 185 8.33 9.33 -26.00
C THR A 185 8.36 8.80 -24.59
N SER A 186 7.20 8.70 -24.00
CA SER A 186 7.05 7.97 -22.73
C SER A 186 5.75 7.20 -22.75
N ASP A 187 5.75 6.05 -22.08
CA ASP A 187 4.57 5.23 -21.88
C ASP A 187 4.45 4.81 -20.42
N ILE A 188 3.24 4.47 -20.03
CA ILE A 188 2.95 3.96 -18.69
C ILE A 188 3.07 2.45 -18.72
N PHE A 189 3.79 1.93 -17.74
CA PHE A 189 3.91 0.51 -17.45
C PHE A 189 3.29 0.21 -16.08
N SER A 190 2.89 -1.01 -15.86
CA SER A 190 2.53 -1.52 -14.53
C SER A 190 3.44 -2.67 -14.14
N ILE A 191 3.82 -2.72 -12.86
CA ILE A 191 4.62 -3.78 -12.24
C ILE A 191 3.93 -4.22 -10.96
N ASN A 192 4.02 -5.50 -10.60
CA ASN A 192 3.50 -5.98 -9.33
C ASN A 192 4.38 -5.52 -8.15
N TYR A 193 3.82 -5.47 -6.96
CA TYR A 193 4.51 -5.14 -5.72
C TYR A 193 5.79 -5.97 -5.48
N ASP A 194 5.81 -7.21 -5.95
CA ASP A 194 6.93 -8.16 -5.86
C ASP A 194 7.97 -8.01 -7.01
N ALA A 195 7.94 -6.91 -7.73
CA ALA A 195 8.80 -6.60 -8.88
C ALA A 195 8.61 -7.52 -10.10
N THR A 196 7.57 -8.33 -10.14
CA THR A 196 7.25 -9.19 -11.29
C THR A 196 6.22 -8.55 -12.22
N GLY A 197 6.06 -9.11 -13.41
CA GLY A 197 4.94 -8.78 -14.30
C GLY A 197 4.98 -7.37 -14.88
N LEU A 198 6.16 -6.80 -15.13
CA LEU A 198 6.27 -5.51 -15.83
C LEU A 198 5.61 -5.62 -17.21
N LYS A 199 4.61 -4.80 -17.46
CA LYS A 199 3.89 -4.78 -18.73
C LYS A 199 3.47 -3.37 -19.13
N PRO A 200 3.42 -3.04 -20.44
CA PRO A 200 2.94 -1.76 -20.92
C PRO A 200 1.43 -1.63 -20.65
N VAL A 201 1.04 -0.45 -20.20
CA VAL A 201 -0.38 -0.05 -20.08
C VAL A 201 -0.75 0.85 -21.26
N THR A 202 0.18 1.69 -21.75
CA THR A 202 -0.02 2.53 -22.93
C THR A 202 1.04 2.23 -23.99
N SER A 203 0.75 2.60 -25.25
CA SER A 203 1.67 2.51 -26.38
C SER A 203 1.36 3.62 -27.39
N HIS A 204 1.40 4.88 -26.90
CA HIS A 204 0.92 6.03 -27.68
C HIS A 204 1.96 6.60 -28.65
N GLN A 205 3.22 6.16 -28.59
CA GLN A 205 4.33 6.72 -29.38
C GLN A 205 4.44 8.27 -29.20
N SER A 206 4.09 8.76 -28.05
CA SER A 206 4.05 10.16 -27.68
C SER A 206 4.44 10.33 -26.21
N ILE A 207 4.35 11.53 -25.67
CA ILE A 207 4.55 11.77 -24.24
C ILE A 207 3.29 11.36 -23.50
N VAL A 208 3.45 10.42 -22.55
CA VAL A 208 2.41 10.02 -21.59
C VAL A 208 2.97 10.22 -20.18
N THR A 209 2.19 10.80 -19.28
CA THR A 209 2.66 11.22 -17.95
C THR A 209 1.55 11.15 -16.90
N SER A 210 1.92 11.33 -15.63
CA SER A 210 1.02 11.49 -14.49
C SER A 210 -0.02 10.36 -14.33
N PRO A 211 0.38 9.08 -14.27
CA PRO A 211 -0.57 7.99 -14.05
C PRO A 211 -1.22 8.10 -12.66
N ARG A 212 -2.54 7.87 -12.60
CA ARG A 212 -3.31 7.82 -11.35
C ARG A 212 -4.33 6.71 -11.42
N TRP A 213 -4.25 5.78 -10.46
CA TRP A 213 -5.22 4.71 -10.32
C TRP A 213 -6.52 5.24 -9.70
N SER A 214 -7.66 4.73 -10.17
CA SER A 214 -8.89 4.85 -9.38
C SER A 214 -8.83 3.93 -8.16
N PRO A 215 -9.35 4.35 -6.99
CA PRO A 215 -9.37 3.52 -5.78
C PRO A 215 -10.00 2.13 -5.97
N ASP A 216 -11.04 2.03 -6.81
CA ASP A 216 -11.70 0.75 -7.17
C ASP A 216 -10.88 -0.14 -8.15
N GLY A 217 -9.69 0.30 -8.57
CA GLY A 217 -8.82 -0.44 -9.47
C GLY A 217 -9.32 -0.59 -10.91
N ARG A 218 -10.46 0.02 -11.28
CA ARG A 218 -11.06 -0.13 -12.61
C ARG A 218 -10.43 0.75 -13.66
N TYR A 219 -9.93 1.92 -13.27
CA TYR A 219 -9.42 2.92 -14.19
C TYR A 219 -7.98 3.33 -13.87
N LEU A 220 -7.27 3.69 -14.92
CA LEU A 220 -6.04 4.47 -14.84
C LEU A 220 -6.27 5.78 -15.60
N ALA A 221 -6.14 6.91 -14.90
CA ALA A 221 -6.14 8.24 -15.51
C ALA A 221 -4.70 8.65 -15.81
N PHE A 222 -4.50 9.40 -16.89
CA PHE A 222 -3.19 9.92 -17.29
C PHE A 222 -3.31 11.07 -18.28
N THR A 223 -2.25 11.84 -18.41
CA THR A 223 -2.11 12.87 -19.46
C THR A 223 -1.35 12.30 -20.65
N SER A 224 -1.81 12.53 -21.86
CA SER A 224 -1.14 12.12 -23.10
C SER A 224 -1.13 13.23 -24.14
N TYR A 225 -0.03 13.33 -24.87
CA TYR A 225 0.18 14.26 -25.98
C TYR A 225 -0.03 13.59 -27.35
N LYS A 226 -0.69 12.43 -27.43
CA LYS A 226 -0.87 11.65 -28.66
C LYS A 226 -1.60 12.40 -29.79
N GLU A 227 -2.34 13.46 -29.46
CA GLU A 227 -3.01 14.33 -30.43
C GLU A 227 -2.30 15.70 -30.59
N GLY A 228 -1.01 15.79 -30.22
CA GLY A 228 -0.17 16.98 -30.34
C GLY A 228 -0.34 18.01 -29.20
N ARG A 229 -1.35 17.87 -28.37
CA ARG A 229 -1.62 18.71 -27.19
C ARG A 229 -1.91 17.85 -25.98
N PRO A 230 -1.66 18.34 -24.74
CA PRO A 230 -1.97 17.58 -23.54
C PRO A 230 -3.48 17.38 -23.40
N ALA A 231 -3.89 16.16 -23.21
CA ALA A 231 -5.27 15.80 -22.89
C ALA A 231 -5.28 14.71 -21.83
N VAL A 232 -6.30 14.70 -20.97
CA VAL A 232 -6.47 13.67 -19.94
C VAL A 232 -7.33 12.54 -20.49
N TYR A 233 -6.85 11.33 -20.27
CA TYR A 233 -7.50 10.08 -20.69
C TYR A 233 -7.82 9.22 -19.48
N LEU A 234 -8.90 8.48 -19.56
CA LEU A 234 -9.24 7.36 -18.68
C LEU A 234 -9.13 6.06 -19.47
N ARG A 235 -8.31 5.14 -18.98
CA ARG A 235 -8.25 3.77 -19.48
C ARG A 235 -9.00 2.85 -18.54
N HIS A 236 -10.02 2.17 -19.04
CA HIS A 236 -10.70 1.11 -18.33
C HIS A 236 -9.85 -0.16 -18.38
N LEU A 237 -9.28 -0.56 -17.28
CA LEU A 237 -8.24 -1.60 -17.22
C LEU A 237 -8.72 -2.99 -17.65
N PRO A 238 -9.95 -3.46 -17.26
CA PRO A 238 -10.43 -4.76 -17.69
C PRO A 238 -10.59 -4.89 -19.21
N THR A 239 -11.04 -3.84 -19.90
CA THR A 239 -11.29 -3.88 -21.34
C THR A 239 -10.22 -3.22 -22.21
N GLY A 240 -9.29 -2.47 -21.59
CA GLY A 240 -8.28 -1.70 -22.30
C GLY A 240 -8.81 -0.47 -23.06
N ARG A 241 -10.12 -0.17 -22.99
CA ARG A 241 -10.73 0.98 -23.68
C ARG A 241 -10.28 2.30 -23.05
N GLU A 242 -9.97 3.28 -23.89
CA GLU A 242 -9.59 4.64 -23.49
C GLU A 242 -10.68 5.63 -23.85
N ARG A 243 -10.91 6.58 -22.96
CA ARG A 243 -11.80 7.72 -23.16
C ARG A 243 -11.07 9.01 -22.83
N LYS A 244 -11.12 9.99 -23.74
CA LYS A 244 -10.61 11.34 -23.50
C LYS A 244 -11.63 12.09 -22.64
N VAL A 245 -11.19 12.64 -21.50
CA VAL A 245 -12.07 13.28 -20.51
C VAL A 245 -11.81 14.77 -20.31
N ALA A 246 -10.62 15.26 -20.67
CA ALA A 246 -10.33 16.68 -20.70
C ALA A 246 -9.34 17.00 -21.84
N ALA A 247 -9.65 17.98 -22.66
CA ALA A 247 -8.82 18.45 -23.78
C ALA A 247 -9.12 19.92 -24.07
N PHE A 248 -9.03 20.74 -23.03
CA PHE A 248 -9.26 22.18 -23.12
C PHE A 248 -8.03 22.91 -23.69
N PRO A 249 -8.15 24.15 -24.16
CA PRO A 249 -6.99 24.97 -24.51
C PRO A 249 -6.00 25.07 -23.34
N GLY A 250 -4.70 25.04 -23.66
CA GLY A 250 -3.64 25.12 -22.67
C GLY A 250 -3.32 23.79 -21.98
N LEU A 251 -2.95 23.85 -20.70
CA LEU A 251 -2.54 22.70 -19.91
C LEU A 251 -3.74 21.85 -19.51
N ASN A 252 -3.59 20.53 -19.63
CA ASN A 252 -4.53 19.53 -19.14
C ASN A 252 -3.76 18.42 -18.44
N MET A 253 -3.72 18.43 -17.10
CA MET A 253 -3.00 17.44 -16.33
C MET A 253 -3.92 16.70 -15.37
N CYS A 254 -3.63 15.42 -15.21
CA CYS A 254 -4.33 14.53 -14.32
C CYS A 254 -3.86 14.70 -12.87
N GLY A 255 -4.81 14.88 -11.94
CA GLY A 255 -4.64 14.76 -10.50
C GLY A 255 -5.19 13.42 -9.99
N SER A 256 -5.50 13.31 -8.69
CA SER A 256 -6.00 12.08 -8.08
C SER A 256 -7.52 11.90 -8.26
N PHE A 257 -7.97 10.64 -8.16
CA PHE A 257 -9.40 10.34 -8.00
C PHE A 257 -9.88 10.62 -6.58
N SER A 258 -11.18 10.91 -6.44
CA SER A 258 -11.87 10.87 -5.15
C SER A 258 -11.93 9.45 -4.61
N PRO A 259 -12.05 9.26 -3.26
CA PRO A 259 -12.06 7.92 -2.65
C PRO A 259 -13.18 6.99 -3.18
N ASP A 260 -14.30 7.56 -3.62
CA ASP A 260 -15.42 6.84 -4.22
C ASP A 260 -15.25 6.58 -5.73
N SER A 261 -14.10 6.91 -6.32
CA SER A 261 -13.78 6.79 -7.75
C SER A 261 -14.67 7.61 -8.71
N LYS A 262 -15.56 8.47 -8.21
CA LYS A 262 -16.53 9.20 -9.03
C LYS A 262 -16.02 10.51 -9.60
N LYS A 263 -15.04 11.13 -8.95
CA LYS A 263 -14.46 12.40 -9.38
C LYS A 263 -12.97 12.27 -9.65
N LEU A 264 -12.50 13.02 -10.62
CA LEU A 264 -11.08 13.14 -10.95
C LEU A 264 -10.68 14.62 -10.81
N LEU A 265 -9.64 14.91 -10.03
CA LEU A 265 -9.03 16.23 -9.99
C LEU A 265 -8.20 16.45 -11.23
N LEU A 266 -8.24 17.68 -11.72
CA LEU A 266 -7.49 18.14 -12.89
C LEU A 266 -6.79 19.46 -12.58
N THR A 267 -5.63 19.66 -13.19
CA THR A 267 -5.03 20.98 -13.36
C THR A 267 -5.29 21.44 -14.79
N LEU A 268 -5.98 22.56 -14.96
CA LEU A 268 -6.32 23.13 -16.27
C LEU A 268 -5.94 24.60 -16.32
N SER A 269 -5.40 25.06 -17.46
CA SER A 269 -5.12 26.50 -17.68
C SER A 269 -6.10 27.17 -18.65
N LYS A 270 -7.27 26.59 -18.87
CA LYS A 270 -8.27 27.04 -19.84
C LYS A 270 -8.87 28.44 -19.57
N ASP A 271 -8.83 28.91 -18.34
CA ASP A 271 -9.40 30.16 -17.89
C ASP A 271 -8.33 31.20 -17.53
N GLY A 272 -7.10 31.05 -18.06
CA GLY A 272 -6.01 32.03 -17.95
C GLY A 272 -4.71 31.44 -17.39
N ASN A 273 -4.72 30.97 -16.14
CA ASN A 273 -3.61 30.32 -15.48
C ASN A 273 -4.00 28.91 -14.99
N GLU A 274 -3.05 28.19 -14.42
CA GLU A 274 -3.24 26.83 -13.89
C GLU A 274 -4.08 26.87 -12.62
N GLU A 275 -5.20 26.18 -12.67
CA GLU A 275 -6.18 26.10 -11.59
C GLU A 275 -6.66 24.67 -11.39
N ILE A 276 -7.19 24.37 -10.20
CA ILE A 276 -7.72 23.08 -9.84
C ILE A 276 -9.20 22.95 -10.22
N TYR A 277 -9.54 21.84 -10.84
CA TYR A 277 -10.91 21.47 -11.20
C TYR A 277 -11.23 20.06 -10.71
N ALA A 278 -12.50 19.82 -10.43
CA ALA A 278 -13.06 18.49 -10.20
C ALA A 278 -13.95 18.11 -11.40
N LEU A 279 -13.64 16.98 -12.02
CA LEU A 279 -14.43 16.38 -13.10
C LEU A 279 -15.22 15.20 -12.53
N ASP A 280 -16.54 15.21 -12.65
CA ASP A 280 -17.37 14.04 -12.43
C ASP A 280 -17.16 13.06 -13.60
N VAL A 281 -16.73 11.84 -13.31
CA VAL A 281 -16.28 10.88 -14.33
C VAL A 281 -17.43 10.35 -15.18
N GLU A 282 -18.62 10.27 -14.63
CA GLU A 282 -19.81 9.75 -15.31
C GLU A 282 -20.52 10.86 -16.11
N SER A 283 -20.92 11.93 -15.44
CA SER A 283 -21.68 13.01 -16.05
C SER A 283 -20.82 13.99 -16.87
N MET A 284 -19.49 13.91 -16.76
CA MET A 284 -18.53 14.81 -17.37
C MET A 284 -18.68 16.28 -16.92
N LYS A 285 -19.37 16.52 -15.80
CA LYS A 285 -19.51 17.85 -15.22
C LYS A 285 -18.20 18.32 -14.65
N LEU A 286 -17.72 19.47 -15.11
CA LEU A 286 -16.49 20.11 -14.64
C LEU A 286 -16.84 21.24 -13.67
N THR A 287 -16.18 21.25 -12.50
CA THR A 287 -16.33 22.30 -11.47
C THR A 287 -14.96 22.89 -11.18
N ARG A 288 -14.80 24.23 -11.30
CA ARG A 288 -13.60 24.94 -10.89
C ARG A 288 -13.57 25.05 -9.36
N LEU A 289 -12.44 24.70 -8.74
CA LEU A 289 -12.26 24.73 -7.28
C LEU A 289 -11.36 25.87 -6.81
N THR A 290 -10.39 26.29 -7.63
CA THR A 290 -9.55 27.45 -7.32
C THR A 290 -9.74 28.54 -8.36
N ASN A 291 -9.60 29.79 -7.92
CA ASN A 291 -9.64 30.99 -8.77
C ASN A 291 -8.69 32.03 -8.15
N ASN A 292 -7.42 31.98 -8.57
CA ASN A 292 -6.37 32.82 -8.03
C ASN A 292 -5.42 33.27 -9.13
N TYR A 293 -4.67 34.34 -8.91
CA TYR A 293 -3.61 34.77 -9.83
C TYR A 293 -2.37 33.85 -9.80
N ALA A 294 -2.23 33.04 -8.74
CA ALA A 294 -1.15 32.10 -8.57
C ALA A 294 -1.37 30.81 -9.39
N ILE A 295 -0.32 30.05 -9.58
CA ILE A 295 -0.33 28.73 -10.20
C ILE A 295 -0.76 27.71 -9.15
N ASP A 296 -1.87 27.03 -9.37
CA ASP A 296 -2.39 25.96 -8.54
C ASP A 296 -2.35 24.63 -9.30
N VAL A 297 -1.54 23.67 -8.83
CA VAL A 297 -1.25 22.41 -9.57
C VAL A 297 -1.18 21.21 -8.65
N SER A 298 -1.06 20.00 -9.24
CA SER A 298 -0.81 18.72 -8.54
C SER A 298 -1.81 18.41 -7.42
N PRO A 299 -3.12 18.46 -7.66
CA PRO A 299 -4.12 18.23 -6.63
C PRO A 299 -4.22 16.76 -6.24
N ALA A 300 -4.44 16.51 -4.95
CA ALA A 300 -4.61 15.18 -4.35
C ALA A 300 -5.77 15.17 -3.34
N TRP A 301 -6.73 14.25 -3.49
CA TRP A 301 -7.83 14.03 -2.54
C TRP A 301 -7.33 13.43 -1.22
N SER A 302 -7.93 13.89 -0.11
CA SER A 302 -7.83 13.18 1.17
C SER A 302 -8.59 11.84 1.13
N PRO A 303 -8.19 10.84 1.92
CA PRO A 303 -8.83 9.51 1.91
C PRO A 303 -10.29 9.52 2.37
N ASP A 304 -10.73 10.52 3.12
CA ASP A 304 -12.13 10.73 3.53
C ASP A 304 -12.94 11.57 2.51
N GLY A 305 -12.29 12.09 1.45
CA GLY A 305 -12.92 12.90 0.41
C GLY A 305 -13.35 14.30 0.84
N ARG A 306 -12.92 14.77 2.03
CA ARG A 306 -13.33 16.08 2.56
C ARG A 306 -12.38 17.21 2.22
N LYS A 307 -11.12 16.90 1.92
CA LYS A 307 -10.06 17.87 1.67
C LYS A 307 -9.30 17.55 0.38
N ILE A 308 -8.62 18.57 -0.12
CA ILE A 308 -7.73 18.48 -1.27
C ILE A 308 -6.42 19.17 -0.91
N ALA A 309 -5.30 18.44 -1.04
CA ALA A 309 -3.97 19.04 -1.01
C ALA A 309 -3.56 19.43 -2.44
N PHE A 310 -2.85 20.53 -2.60
CA PHE A 310 -2.36 20.98 -3.88
C PHE A 310 -1.12 21.86 -3.72
N VAL A 311 -0.42 22.11 -4.80
CA VAL A 311 0.72 23.02 -4.85
C VAL A 311 0.27 24.37 -5.29
N SER A 312 0.71 25.42 -4.60
CA SER A 312 0.47 26.82 -4.99
C SER A 312 1.71 27.68 -4.74
N ASN A 313 1.95 28.65 -5.63
CA ASN A 313 2.99 29.65 -5.44
C ASN A 313 2.43 31.00 -4.93
N ARG A 314 1.20 31.03 -4.41
CA ARG A 314 0.53 32.24 -3.87
C ARG A 314 1.28 32.90 -2.71
N SER A 315 2.17 32.18 -2.06
CA SER A 315 3.05 32.67 -0.99
C SER A 315 4.47 32.98 -1.49
N GLY A 316 4.68 33.12 -2.81
CA GLY A 316 5.95 33.43 -3.46
C GLY A 316 6.62 32.23 -4.11
N THR A 317 6.81 31.12 -3.38
CA THR A 317 7.42 29.89 -3.89
C THR A 317 6.42 28.71 -3.81
N PRO A 318 6.59 27.65 -4.62
CA PRO A 318 5.72 26.48 -4.56
C PRO A 318 5.70 25.83 -3.17
N GLN A 319 4.51 25.71 -2.61
CA GLN A 319 4.26 25.13 -1.29
C GLN A 319 3.00 24.26 -1.35
N ILE A 320 2.88 23.33 -0.40
CA ILE A 320 1.67 22.53 -0.25
C ILE A 320 0.63 23.35 0.51
N PHE A 321 -0.56 23.42 -0.07
CA PHE A 321 -1.77 23.99 0.51
C PHE A 321 -2.83 22.90 0.65
N VAL A 322 -3.78 23.12 1.55
CA VAL A 322 -4.94 22.25 1.75
C VAL A 322 -6.19 23.12 1.73
N MET A 323 -7.23 22.65 1.04
CA MET A 323 -8.56 23.26 0.98
C MET A 323 -9.64 22.21 1.27
N ASP A 324 -10.85 22.67 1.55
CA ASP A 324 -12.02 21.80 1.59
C ASP A 324 -12.36 21.28 0.17
N ALA A 325 -13.08 20.18 0.09
CA ALA A 325 -13.45 19.53 -1.18
C ALA A 325 -14.24 20.43 -2.15
N GLY A 326 -14.88 21.47 -1.62
CA GLY A 326 -15.61 22.51 -2.39
C GLY A 326 -14.75 23.65 -2.91
N GLY A 327 -13.49 23.76 -2.52
CA GLY A 327 -12.57 24.83 -2.88
C GLY A 327 -12.42 25.92 -1.80
N ASP A 328 -13.16 25.82 -0.68
CA ASP A 328 -13.13 26.78 0.41
C ASP A 328 -11.99 26.48 1.42
N ASN A 329 -11.76 27.41 2.35
CA ASN A 329 -10.83 27.27 3.49
C ASN A 329 -9.41 26.89 3.08
N VAL A 330 -8.84 27.60 2.10
CA VAL A 330 -7.49 27.37 1.61
C VAL A 330 -6.46 27.79 2.64
N ASN A 331 -5.64 26.85 3.12
CA ASN A 331 -4.60 27.06 4.11
C ASN A 331 -3.26 26.49 3.63
N ARG A 332 -2.16 27.21 3.90
CA ARG A 332 -0.81 26.71 3.66
C ARG A 332 -0.47 25.62 4.67
N LEU A 333 0.12 24.53 4.21
CA LEU A 333 0.51 23.41 5.06
C LEU A 333 2.04 23.36 5.28
N THR A 334 2.87 23.65 4.27
CA THR A 334 4.33 23.59 4.39
C THR A 334 4.93 24.98 4.52
N TYR A 335 5.79 25.16 5.52
CA TYR A 335 6.44 26.45 5.83
C TYR A 335 7.97 26.38 5.72
N GLU A 336 8.54 25.18 5.82
CA GLU A 336 9.97 24.94 5.69
C GLU A 336 10.34 24.62 4.25
N GLY A 337 11.56 25.03 3.85
CA GLY A 337 12.04 24.87 2.48
C GLY A 337 11.43 25.87 1.49
N ASN A 338 12.09 26.00 0.32
CA ASN A 338 11.71 26.98 -0.70
C ASN A 338 10.92 26.37 -1.86
N TYR A 339 10.78 25.06 -1.91
CA TYR A 339 10.11 24.39 -3.03
C TYR A 339 9.58 23.03 -2.54
N ASN A 340 8.27 22.93 -2.37
CA ASN A 340 7.57 21.74 -1.92
C ASN A 340 6.45 21.40 -2.90
N THR A 341 6.48 20.20 -3.48
CA THR A 341 5.56 19.80 -4.55
C THR A 341 5.13 18.33 -4.42
N SER A 342 4.31 17.85 -5.37
CA SER A 342 3.87 16.45 -5.49
C SER A 342 3.24 15.86 -4.22
N PRO A 343 2.22 16.52 -3.61
CA PRO A 343 1.59 16.01 -2.41
C PRO A 343 0.89 14.68 -2.64
N SER A 344 1.05 13.76 -1.70
CA SER A 344 0.39 12.45 -1.66
C SER A 344 -0.15 12.19 -0.26
N TRP A 345 -1.46 11.98 -0.13
CA TRP A 345 -2.10 11.69 1.15
C TRP A 345 -1.81 10.29 1.63
N SER A 346 -1.47 10.16 2.91
CA SER A 346 -1.51 8.88 3.60
C SER A 346 -2.96 8.35 3.58
N PRO A 347 -3.20 7.06 3.27
CA PRO A 347 -4.55 6.49 3.32
C PRO A 347 -5.15 6.48 4.74
N ARG A 348 -4.36 6.74 5.78
CA ARG A 348 -4.83 6.96 7.16
C ARG A 348 -5.35 8.38 7.39
N GLY A 349 -5.09 9.31 6.48
CA GLY A 349 -5.50 10.72 6.60
C GLY A 349 -4.69 11.55 7.60
N ASP A 350 -3.65 10.98 8.17
CA ASP A 350 -2.84 11.58 9.24
C ASP A 350 -1.67 12.43 8.74
N LYS A 351 -1.16 12.15 7.52
CA LYS A 351 0.04 12.77 6.96
C LYS A 351 -0.09 13.00 5.46
N ILE A 352 0.73 13.92 4.96
CA ILE A 352 1.00 14.12 3.53
C ILE A 352 2.48 13.86 3.29
N ALA A 353 2.80 12.99 2.32
CA ALA A 353 4.13 12.88 1.75
C ALA A 353 4.28 13.88 0.61
N TYR A 354 5.46 14.47 0.46
CA TYR A 354 5.74 15.44 -0.59
C TYR A 354 7.24 15.42 -0.95
N GLU A 355 7.59 15.98 -2.08
CA GLU A 355 8.97 16.24 -2.45
C GLU A 355 9.35 17.67 -2.08
N GLY A 356 10.48 17.84 -1.40
CA GLY A 356 11.04 19.13 -1.00
C GLY A 356 12.45 19.31 -1.53
N LEU A 357 12.77 20.51 -2.00
CA LEU A 357 14.11 20.83 -2.50
C LEU A 357 15.01 21.26 -1.34
N ILE A 358 16.05 20.47 -1.09
CA ILE A 358 17.09 20.76 -0.10
C ILE A 358 18.48 20.53 -0.73
N ASN A 359 19.41 21.45 -0.56
CA ASN A 359 20.75 21.37 -1.13
C ASN A 359 20.79 21.06 -2.64
N ARG A 360 19.86 21.62 -3.40
CA ARG A 360 19.65 21.40 -4.85
C ARG A 360 19.29 19.96 -5.21
N LYS A 361 18.74 19.19 -4.27
CA LYS A 361 18.26 17.83 -4.45
C LYS A 361 16.82 17.73 -3.96
N TYR A 362 15.99 17.05 -4.73
CA TYR A 362 14.66 16.69 -4.27
C TYR A 362 14.75 15.53 -3.29
N GLN A 363 14.10 15.68 -2.16
CA GLN A 363 14.01 14.63 -1.13
C GLN A 363 12.57 14.42 -0.72
N ILE A 364 12.25 13.21 -0.26
CA ILE A 364 10.90 12.88 0.23
C ILE A 364 10.77 13.29 1.68
N PHE A 365 9.69 13.99 1.97
CA PHE A 365 9.29 14.43 3.31
C PHE A 365 7.88 13.93 3.63
N THR A 366 7.55 13.91 4.90
CA THR A 366 6.17 13.84 5.40
C THR A 366 5.89 14.98 6.35
N VAL A 367 4.63 15.41 6.43
CA VAL A 367 4.16 16.44 7.37
C VAL A 367 2.78 16.02 7.89
N ASP A 368 2.46 16.37 9.14
CA ASP A 368 1.14 16.16 9.71
C ASP A 368 0.09 17.13 9.14
N MET A 369 -1.17 16.90 9.45
CA MET A 369 -2.28 17.70 8.92
C MET A 369 -2.37 19.12 9.50
N GLN A 370 -1.58 19.43 10.50
CA GLN A 370 -1.43 20.77 11.09
C GLN A 370 -0.26 21.55 10.49
N GLY A 371 0.54 20.91 9.61
CA GLY A 371 1.75 21.52 9.05
C GLY A 371 2.95 21.47 10.00
N ASN A 372 2.81 20.73 11.10
CA ASN A 372 3.86 20.54 12.09
C ASN A 372 4.69 19.28 11.77
N ASN A 373 5.85 19.17 12.44
CA ASN A 373 6.68 17.97 12.40
C ASN A 373 7.03 17.50 10.97
N PRO A 374 7.58 18.36 10.09
CA PRO A 374 8.10 17.91 8.81
C PRO A 374 9.27 16.95 9.06
N VAL A 375 9.17 15.74 8.50
CA VAL A 375 10.19 14.68 8.63
C VAL A 375 10.76 14.38 7.26
N GLN A 376 12.06 14.56 7.09
CA GLN A 376 12.78 14.10 5.91
C GLN A 376 12.94 12.58 5.97
N LEU A 377 12.60 11.88 4.88
CA LEU A 377 12.66 10.42 4.78
C LEU A 377 13.83 9.91 3.93
N THR A 378 14.33 10.73 2.99
CA THR A 378 15.48 10.39 2.14
C THR A 378 16.60 11.42 2.34
N PHE A 379 17.88 10.97 2.37
CA PHE A 379 19.02 11.79 2.75
C PHE A 379 20.20 11.65 1.80
N ASP A 380 20.06 10.93 0.71
CA ASP A 380 21.13 10.65 -0.23
C ASP A 380 21.34 11.81 -1.23
N GLU A 381 22.41 11.72 -2.02
CA GLU A 381 22.75 12.71 -3.06
C GLU A 381 21.98 12.48 -4.39
N THR A 382 20.83 11.82 -4.33
CA THR A 382 19.95 11.58 -5.47
C THR A 382 18.79 12.55 -5.46
N ASP A 383 18.13 12.73 -6.59
CA ASP A 383 16.81 13.36 -6.64
C ASP A 383 15.77 12.29 -6.39
N ASN A 384 15.02 12.42 -5.30
CA ASN A 384 13.94 11.52 -4.89
C ASN A 384 12.61 12.25 -5.03
N GLU A 385 11.73 11.77 -5.92
CA GLU A 385 10.57 12.52 -6.39
C GLU A 385 9.31 11.65 -6.49
N TYR A 386 8.16 12.30 -6.56
CA TYR A 386 6.84 11.68 -6.80
C TYR A 386 6.47 10.59 -5.80
N PRO A 387 6.38 10.90 -4.50
CA PRO A 387 5.97 9.91 -3.51
C PRO A 387 4.52 9.46 -3.73
N SER A 388 4.27 8.16 -3.56
CA SER A 388 2.93 7.58 -3.60
C SER A 388 2.80 6.52 -2.52
N TRP A 389 1.78 6.65 -1.66
CA TRP A 389 1.56 5.73 -0.55
C TRP A 389 1.02 4.38 -1.01
N SER A 390 1.40 3.32 -0.30
CA SER A 390 0.72 2.04 -0.37
C SER A 390 -0.68 2.11 0.26
N PRO A 391 -1.64 1.27 -0.14
CA PRO A 391 -3.00 1.28 0.43
C PRO A 391 -3.04 1.04 1.95
N SER A 392 -2.06 0.33 2.50
CA SER A 392 -1.93 0.15 3.97
C SER A 392 -1.44 1.39 4.70
N GLY A 393 -0.86 2.37 3.98
CA GLY A 393 -0.18 3.51 4.57
C GLY A 393 1.13 3.15 5.28
N ARG A 394 1.68 1.97 5.02
CA ARG A 394 2.93 1.49 5.64
C ARG A 394 4.17 1.75 4.80
N GLN A 395 3.99 1.92 3.50
CA GLN A 395 5.10 2.11 2.56
C GLN A 395 4.84 3.25 1.59
N ILE A 396 5.93 3.78 1.05
CA ILE A 396 5.92 4.84 0.04
C ILE A 396 6.77 4.36 -1.13
N VAL A 397 6.22 4.41 -2.36
CA VAL A 397 6.97 4.26 -3.59
C VAL A 397 7.37 5.64 -4.10
N TYR A 398 8.56 5.76 -4.65
CA TYR A 398 9.08 7.01 -5.21
C TYR A 398 10.07 6.73 -6.35
N SER A 399 10.35 7.73 -7.19
CA SER A 399 11.43 7.66 -8.18
C SER A 399 12.71 8.24 -7.61
N SER A 400 13.87 7.62 -7.93
CA SER A 400 15.19 8.05 -7.49
C SER A 400 16.12 8.18 -8.67
N HIS A 401 16.81 9.33 -8.80
CA HIS A 401 17.63 9.69 -9.95
C HIS A 401 19.04 10.10 -9.54
N ARG A 402 20.06 9.41 -10.06
CA ARG A 402 21.47 9.80 -9.89
C ARG A 402 22.16 9.80 -11.27
N GLY A 403 22.25 10.95 -11.89
CA GLY A 403 22.76 11.07 -13.26
C GLY A 403 21.88 10.30 -14.24
N ALA A 404 22.47 9.38 -15.00
CA ALA A 404 21.73 8.53 -15.93
C ALA A 404 21.02 7.32 -15.29
N LYS A 405 21.30 7.02 -14.01
CA LYS A 405 20.66 5.90 -13.31
C LYS A 405 19.35 6.35 -12.71
N THR A 406 18.29 5.67 -13.08
CA THR A 406 16.94 5.93 -12.57
C THR A 406 16.33 4.65 -12.01
N ARG A 407 15.62 4.78 -10.90
CA ARG A 407 15.06 3.67 -10.13
C ARG A 407 13.66 4.01 -9.64
N ILE A 408 12.86 3.00 -9.48
CA ILE A 408 11.66 3.05 -8.65
C ILE A 408 11.99 2.33 -7.36
N CYS A 409 11.86 3.05 -6.24
CA CYS A 409 12.19 2.56 -4.91
C CYS A 409 10.93 2.49 -4.04
N ILE A 410 10.93 1.57 -3.08
CA ILE A 410 9.93 1.49 -2.01
C ILE A 410 10.66 1.59 -0.67
N MET A 411 10.14 2.39 0.25
CA MET A 411 10.59 2.47 1.63
C MET A 411 9.41 2.34 2.60
N ASN A 412 9.68 2.02 3.84
CA ASN A 412 8.68 2.13 4.89
C ASN A 412 8.30 3.60 5.13
N ALA A 413 7.11 3.84 5.66
CA ALA A 413 6.59 5.18 5.92
C ALA A 413 7.44 6.03 6.90
N ASN A 414 8.35 5.39 7.64
CA ASN A 414 9.37 6.03 8.49
C ASN A 414 10.73 6.27 7.79
N GLY A 415 10.82 6.01 6.48
CA GLY A 415 12.04 6.17 5.68
C GLY A 415 13.02 4.99 5.73
N GLN A 416 12.75 3.96 6.54
CA GLN A 416 13.60 2.77 6.66
C GLN A 416 13.31 1.71 5.59
N ASN A 417 14.14 0.68 5.51
CA ASN A 417 13.98 -0.49 4.64
C ASN A 417 13.76 -0.14 3.16
N THR A 418 14.53 0.82 2.67
CA THR A 418 14.49 1.17 1.25
C THR A 418 14.97 0.00 0.40
N ARG A 419 14.15 -0.37 -0.60
CA ARG A 419 14.48 -1.36 -1.61
C ARG A 419 14.23 -0.84 -3.02
N ILE A 420 14.99 -1.34 -3.99
CA ILE A 420 14.75 -1.07 -5.40
C ILE A 420 13.63 -2.01 -5.87
N LEU A 421 12.52 -1.44 -6.35
CA LEU A 421 11.46 -2.20 -7.00
C LEU A 421 11.83 -2.50 -8.46
N PHE A 422 12.32 -1.49 -9.16
CA PHE A 422 12.70 -1.61 -10.57
C PHE A 422 13.83 -0.64 -10.91
N GLU A 423 14.82 -1.13 -11.65
CA GLU A 423 15.91 -0.34 -12.25
C GLU A 423 15.96 -0.65 -13.74
N GLY A 424 16.04 0.36 -14.59
CA GLY A 424 16.07 0.23 -16.04
C GLY A 424 17.13 1.11 -16.70
N LYS A 425 17.32 0.92 -18.01
CA LYS A 425 18.19 1.77 -18.83
C LYS A 425 17.52 3.09 -19.22
N ASP A 426 16.20 3.11 -19.25
CA ASP A 426 15.38 4.26 -19.59
C ASP A 426 15.09 5.10 -18.34
N HIS A 427 14.67 6.36 -18.52
CA HIS A 427 14.31 7.23 -17.39
C HIS A 427 12.97 6.81 -16.80
N LEU A 428 12.97 6.47 -15.50
CA LEU A 428 11.82 6.01 -14.72
C LEU A 428 11.30 7.14 -13.84
N ALA A 429 10.00 7.40 -13.86
CA ALA A 429 9.41 8.50 -13.09
C ALA A 429 7.95 8.26 -12.71
N MET A 430 7.42 9.11 -11.85
CA MET A 430 6.01 9.26 -11.50
C MET A 430 5.34 7.93 -11.11
N PRO A 431 5.88 7.19 -10.16
CA PRO A 431 5.21 6.00 -9.68
C PRO A 431 3.88 6.35 -9.04
N SER A 432 2.87 5.49 -9.23
CA SER A 432 1.56 5.60 -8.62
C SER A 432 1.16 4.22 -8.11
N TRP A 433 0.88 4.10 -6.83
CA TRP A 433 0.45 2.86 -6.22
C TRP A 433 -1.04 2.62 -6.45
N SER A 434 -1.44 1.41 -6.82
CA SER A 434 -2.85 1.06 -7.00
C SER A 434 -3.56 0.91 -5.65
N GLY A 435 -4.89 1.02 -5.64
CA GLY A 435 -5.70 0.45 -4.57
C GLY A 435 -5.51 -1.07 -4.45
N ARG A 436 -6.03 -1.65 -3.39
CA ARG A 436 -6.19 -3.10 -3.31
C ARG A 436 -7.29 -3.51 -4.28
N PRO A 437 -7.08 -4.57 -5.09
CA PRO A 437 -8.19 -5.11 -5.86
C PRO A 437 -9.26 -5.61 -4.89
N ASP A 438 -10.52 -5.38 -5.24
CA ASP A 438 -11.62 -6.01 -4.50
C ASP A 438 -11.35 -7.52 -4.44
N THR A 439 -11.42 -8.09 -3.25
CA THR A 439 -11.40 -9.54 -3.10
C THR A 439 -12.62 -10.06 -3.85
N VAL A 440 -12.39 -10.68 -5.01
CA VAL A 440 -13.43 -11.44 -5.68
C VAL A 440 -13.70 -12.62 -4.75
N ASP A 441 -14.86 -12.58 -4.07
CA ASP A 441 -15.40 -13.67 -3.26
C ASP A 441 -15.55 -14.96 -4.08
#